data_c5ec7e42285032e6ad89350e3c277a13
#
_entry.id   c5ec7e42285032e6ad89350e3c277a13
#
_cell.length_a   1.000
_cell.length_b   1.000
_cell.length_c   1.000
_cell.angle_alpha   90.00
_cell.angle_beta   90.00
_cell.angle_gamma   90.00
#
_symmetry.space_group_name_H-M   'P 1'
#
loop_
_entity.id
_entity.type
_entity.pdbx_description
1 polymer ?
#
loop_
_entity_poly.entity_id
_entity_poly.type
_entity_poly.pdbx_seq_one_letter_code
_entity_poly.pdbx_strand_id
1 'polypeptide(L)'
;MDHGVRTADGGASPAQHPAEAQQLAVRLEYLFDHVQPLGRRHTLQEVVDGIKDDGGGDTTLSVGRLSMLVNGKVPNPTVGTLRSLARFFGVPTAYFVDDDVAAQTMAQLGLLNALRSNDVQAVALRAAAVAASSAHGLDLVRTLVERAGRTAAGTADRPGGPAAPPG
;
A
#
# COMPACT_ATOMS: atom_id res chain seq x y z
N MET A 1 6.80 37.14 50.57
CA MET A 1 5.76 37.05 49.50
C MET A 1 6.39 36.25 48.39
N ASP A 2 6.11 34.97 48.42
CA ASP A 2 6.68 33.98 47.51
C ASP A 2 5.64 33.67 46.43
N HIS A 3 5.94 33.99 45.18
CA HIS A 3 5.10 33.67 44.05
C HIS A 3 5.72 32.49 43.29
N GLY A 4 5.34 31.31 43.76
CA GLY A 4 5.62 30.06 43.05
C GLY A 4 4.94 30.06 41.70
N VAL A 5 5.77 30.18 40.62
CA VAL A 5 5.37 29.91 39.25
C VAL A 5 5.19 28.41 39.12
N ARG A 6 3.94 27.94 39.03
CA ARG A 6 3.63 26.58 38.59
C ARG A 6 3.81 26.50 37.09
N THR A 7 4.88 25.94 36.67
CA THR A 7 5.03 25.42 35.28
C THR A 7 3.98 24.33 35.11
N ALA A 8 3.03 24.58 34.22
CA ALA A 8 2.08 23.56 33.76
C ALA A 8 2.85 22.48 33.03
N ASP A 9 3.07 21.36 33.73
CA ASP A 9 3.54 20.14 33.13
C ASP A 9 2.44 19.60 32.22
N GLY A 10 2.66 19.74 30.90
CA GLY A 10 1.80 19.20 29.85
C GLY A 10 1.94 17.68 29.74
N GLY A 11 1.71 16.97 30.85
CA GLY A 11 1.67 15.53 30.84
C GLY A 11 0.48 15.03 30.06
N ALA A 12 0.72 14.44 28.87
CA ALA A 12 -0.29 13.71 28.12
C ALA A 12 -0.95 12.67 29.05
N SER A 13 -2.27 12.73 29.15
CA SER A 13 -3.03 11.84 30.03
C SER A 13 -2.80 10.36 29.65
N PRO A 14 -2.64 9.45 30.62
CA PRO A 14 -2.40 8.02 30.36
C PRO A 14 -3.51 7.33 29.55
N ALA A 15 -4.68 7.95 29.44
CA ALA A 15 -5.79 7.46 28.62
C ALA A 15 -5.64 7.74 27.11
N GLN A 16 -4.71 8.59 26.68
CA GLN A 16 -4.49 8.93 25.27
C GLN A 16 -3.55 7.93 24.59
N HIS A 17 -2.62 7.33 25.32
CA HIS A 17 -1.64 6.39 24.78
C HIS A 17 -2.22 5.13 24.11
N PRO A 18 -3.27 4.46 24.65
CA PRO A 18 -3.87 3.32 23.96
C PRO A 18 -4.62 3.72 22.67
N ALA A 19 -5.24 4.90 22.64
CA ALA A 19 -5.93 5.39 21.46
C ALA A 19 -4.94 5.72 20.32
N GLU A 20 -3.83 6.38 20.63
CA GLU A 20 -2.75 6.68 19.66
C GLU A 20 -2.10 5.40 19.11
N ALA A 21 -1.85 4.40 19.96
CA ALA A 21 -1.34 3.11 19.54
C ALA A 21 -2.30 2.39 18.61
N GLN A 22 -3.58 2.43 18.89
CA GLN A 22 -4.62 1.83 18.07
C GLN A 22 -4.75 2.56 16.71
N GLN A 23 -4.70 3.88 16.70
CA GLN A 23 -4.73 4.68 15.48
C GLN A 23 -3.54 4.39 14.59
N LEU A 24 -2.34 4.29 15.16
CA LEU A 24 -1.14 3.89 14.43
C LEU A 24 -1.26 2.48 13.85
N ALA A 25 -1.80 1.53 14.62
CA ALA A 25 -2.03 0.17 14.16
C ALA A 25 -2.98 0.13 12.96
N VAL A 26 -4.09 0.85 13.00
CA VAL A 26 -5.04 0.98 11.88
C VAL A 26 -4.35 1.55 10.63
N ARG A 27 -3.53 2.58 10.79
CA ARG A 27 -2.78 3.19 9.67
C ARG A 27 -1.76 2.21 9.08
N LEU A 28 -1.04 1.46 9.92
CA LEU A 28 -0.10 0.43 9.45
C LEU A 28 -0.83 -0.70 8.72
N GLU A 29 -1.92 -1.21 9.28
CA GLU A 29 -2.73 -2.26 8.67
C GLU A 29 -3.21 -1.83 7.28
N TYR A 30 -3.68 -0.58 7.16
CA TYR A 30 -4.09 -0.02 5.88
C TYR A 30 -2.96 -0.05 4.83
N LEU A 31 -1.72 0.31 5.21
CA LEU A 31 -0.58 0.24 4.29
C LEU A 31 -0.27 -1.19 3.87
N PHE A 32 -0.30 -2.14 4.80
CA PHE A 32 -0.10 -3.57 4.49
C PHE A 32 -1.12 -4.10 3.48
N ASP A 33 -2.37 -3.62 3.55
CA ASP A 33 -3.45 -4.09 2.68
C ASP A 33 -3.47 -3.38 1.33
N HIS A 34 -3.00 -2.13 1.25
CA HIS A 34 -3.12 -1.31 0.05
C HIS A 34 -1.81 -1.11 -0.71
N VAL A 35 -0.65 -1.28 -0.07
CA VAL A 35 0.66 -1.20 -0.71
C VAL A 35 1.19 -2.60 -0.98
N GLN A 36 0.78 -3.18 -2.13
CA GLN A 36 1.09 -4.56 -2.52
C GLN A 36 1.77 -4.60 -3.90
N PRO A 37 3.06 -4.22 -4.00
CA PRO A 37 3.75 -4.17 -5.30
C PRO A 37 3.87 -5.54 -5.97
N LEU A 38 3.85 -6.63 -5.20
CA LEU A 38 3.91 -8.01 -5.68
C LEU A 38 2.53 -8.66 -5.85
N GLY A 39 1.43 -7.88 -5.77
CA GLY A 39 0.07 -8.42 -5.83
C GLY A 39 -0.35 -9.23 -4.59
N ARG A 40 0.42 -9.20 -3.53
CA ARG A 40 0.14 -9.81 -2.22
C ARG A 40 0.60 -8.91 -1.08
N ARG A 41 0.01 -9.10 0.09
CA ARG A 41 0.42 -8.41 1.32
C ARG A 41 1.88 -8.74 1.67
N HIS A 42 2.63 -7.74 2.08
CA HIS A 42 3.97 -7.93 2.65
C HIS A 42 3.92 -8.73 3.96
N THR A 43 4.90 -9.57 4.18
CA THR A 43 5.15 -10.17 5.51
C THR A 43 5.90 -9.17 6.39
N LEU A 44 5.79 -9.32 7.71
CA LEU A 44 6.54 -8.48 8.64
C LEU A 44 8.06 -8.61 8.43
N GLN A 45 8.53 -9.80 8.05
CA GLN A 45 9.94 -10.05 7.76
C GLN A 45 10.40 -9.25 6.53
N GLU A 46 9.64 -9.26 5.43
CA GLU A 46 9.96 -8.50 4.21
C GLU A 46 10.06 -7.00 4.48
N VAL A 47 9.17 -6.46 5.32
CA VAL A 47 9.23 -5.04 5.70
C VAL A 47 10.49 -4.74 6.49
N VAL A 48 10.84 -5.59 7.47
CA VAL A 48 12.04 -5.41 8.29
C VAL A 48 13.31 -5.53 7.45
N ASP A 49 13.37 -6.49 6.55
CA ASP A 49 14.54 -6.69 5.69
C ASP A 49 14.65 -5.57 4.66
N GLY A 50 13.56 -5.14 4.03
CA GLY A 50 13.58 -4.00 3.12
C GLY A 50 13.99 -2.67 3.79
N ILE A 51 13.62 -2.45 5.05
CA ILE A 51 14.08 -1.29 5.83
C ILE A 51 15.59 -1.36 6.09
N LYS A 52 16.14 -2.54 6.35
CA LYS A 52 17.59 -2.72 6.54
C LYS A 52 18.37 -2.49 5.25
N ASP A 53 17.88 -3.03 4.13
CA ASP A 53 18.53 -2.95 2.82
C ASP A 53 18.54 -1.51 2.27
N ASP A 54 17.52 -0.71 2.58
CA ASP A 54 17.42 0.70 2.19
C ASP A 54 18.37 1.62 3.01
N GLY A 55 19.30 1.03 3.76
CA GLY A 55 20.27 1.78 4.57
C GLY A 55 19.59 2.58 5.68
N GLY A 56 18.48 2.07 6.19
CA GLY A 56 17.66 2.71 7.21
C GLY A 56 18.40 2.92 8.52
N GLY A 57 19.56 3.57 8.45
CA GLY A 57 20.42 4.12 9.48
C GLY A 57 20.05 3.66 10.91
N ASP A 58 20.33 4.07 11.90
CA ASP A 58 20.13 4.00 13.34
C ASP A 58 18.87 3.29 13.90
N THR A 59 17.96 2.76 13.06
CA THR A 59 16.69 2.16 13.55
C THR A 59 16.71 0.64 13.41
N THR A 60 17.08 -0.05 14.47
CA THR A 60 16.97 -1.52 14.58
C THR A 60 15.49 -1.91 14.78
N LEU A 61 14.71 -1.94 13.70
CA LEU A 61 13.35 -2.48 13.74
C LEU A 61 13.42 -4.01 13.65
N SER A 62 12.92 -4.71 14.66
CA SER A 62 12.78 -6.16 14.65
C SER A 62 11.37 -6.57 14.25
N VAL A 63 11.20 -7.80 13.76
CA VAL A 63 9.89 -8.37 13.43
C VAL A 63 8.95 -8.34 14.63
N GLY A 64 9.45 -8.69 15.83
CA GLY A 64 8.67 -8.64 17.06
C GLY A 64 8.20 -7.23 17.41
N ARG A 65 9.06 -6.22 17.21
CA ARG A 65 8.70 -4.82 17.43
C ARG A 65 7.67 -4.34 16.43
N LEU A 66 7.84 -4.67 15.15
CA LEU A 66 6.87 -4.35 14.11
C LEU A 66 5.51 -5.03 14.37
N SER A 67 5.52 -6.30 14.79
CA SER A 67 4.31 -7.03 15.18
C SER A 67 3.57 -6.32 16.32
N MET A 68 4.28 -5.83 17.34
CA MET A 68 3.66 -5.08 18.42
C MET A 68 3.07 -3.74 17.96
N LEU A 69 3.70 -3.04 17.01
CA LEU A 69 3.18 -1.81 16.41
C LEU A 69 1.88 -2.06 15.64
N VAL A 70 1.88 -3.07 14.76
CA VAL A 70 0.69 -3.45 13.95
C VAL A 70 -0.48 -3.89 14.84
N ASN A 71 -0.19 -4.50 15.99
CA ASN A 71 -1.21 -4.92 16.95
C ASN A 71 -1.61 -3.83 17.98
N GLY A 72 -1.13 -2.59 17.84
CA GLY A 72 -1.45 -1.50 18.74
C GLY A 72 -0.93 -1.68 20.16
N LYS A 73 0.12 -2.48 20.36
CA LYS A 73 0.70 -2.77 21.69
C LYS A 73 1.83 -1.81 22.09
N VAL A 74 2.26 -0.94 21.19
CA VAL A 74 3.32 0.05 21.42
C VAL A 74 2.77 1.44 21.13
N PRO A 75 2.58 2.27 22.17
CA PRO A 75 1.96 3.59 22.01
C PRO A 75 2.88 4.62 21.34
N ASN A 76 4.19 4.55 21.58
CA ASN A 76 5.15 5.58 21.16
C ASN A 76 6.32 4.98 20.38
N PRO A 77 6.21 4.76 19.04
CA PRO A 77 7.36 4.45 18.22
C PRO A 77 8.27 5.68 18.10
N THR A 78 9.57 5.44 17.94
CA THR A 78 10.50 6.54 17.69
C THR A 78 10.25 7.18 16.33
N VAL A 79 10.59 8.46 16.17
CA VAL A 79 10.52 9.16 14.88
C VAL A 79 11.34 8.43 13.81
N GLY A 80 12.47 7.84 14.20
CA GLY A 80 13.28 7.01 13.32
C GLY A 80 12.52 5.81 12.77
N THR A 81 11.79 5.09 13.63
CA THR A 81 10.93 3.97 13.23
C THR A 81 9.84 4.41 12.25
N LEU A 82 9.14 5.51 12.55
CA LEU A 82 8.10 6.04 11.65
C LEU A 82 8.67 6.47 10.30
N ARG A 83 9.84 7.09 10.28
CA ARG A 83 10.52 7.50 9.04
C ARG A 83 10.93 6.30 8.19
N SER A 84 11.45 5.24 8.81
CA SER A 84 11.83 4.01 8.09
C SER A 84 10.63 3.31 7.49
N LEU A 85 9.52 3.21 8.24
CA LEU A 85 8.26 2.67 7.73
C LEU A 85 7.68 3.53 6.60
N ALA A 86 7.68 4.86 6.76
CA ALA A 86 7.21 5.80 5.75
C ALA A 86 7.97 5.64 4.43
N ARG A 87 9.31 5.51 4.51
CA ARG A 87 10.17 5.30 3.35
C ARG A 87 9.89 3.97 2.67
N PHE A 88 9.78 2.88 3.44
CA PHE A 88 9.48 1.55 2.89
C PHE A 88 8.15 1.51 2.15
N PHE A 89 7.09 2.07 2.71
CA PHE A 89 5.76 2.10 2.09
C PHE A 89 5.58 3.24 1.06
N GLY A 90 6.56 4.14 0.91
CA GLY A 90 6.47 5.26 -0.03
C GLY A 90 5.45 6.33 0.36
N VAL A 91 5.20 6.53 1.67
CA VAL A 91 4.27 7.53 2.20
C VAL A 91 5.03 8.61 2.99
N PRO A 92 4.46 9.83 3.16
CA PRO A 92 5.07 10.85 4.01
C PRO A 92 5.07 10.41 5.49
N THR A 93 6.10 10.77 6.25
CA THR A 93 6.17 10.44 7.70
C THR A 93 4.99 11.03 8.48
N ALA A 94 4.47 12.18 8.04
CA ALA A 94 3.30 12.82 8.61
C ALA A 94 2.04 11.93 8.55
N TYR A 95 1.96 10.98 7.63
CA TYR A 95 0.89 9.98 7.56
C TYR A 95 0.62 9.28 8.89
N PHE A 96 1.67 9.06 9.70
CA PHE A 96 1.53 8.34 10.97
C PHE A 96 1.08 9.22 12.14
N VAL A 97 1.19 10.55 12.02
CA VAL A 97 0.97 11.48 13.14
C VAL A 97 -0.07 12.57 12.85
N ASP A 98 -0.44 12.77 11.60
CA ASP A 98 -1.38 13.80 11.16
C ASP A 98 -2.60 13.14 10.52
N ASP A 99 -3.80 13.50 11.00
CA ASP A 99 -5.06 12.88 10.56
C ASP A 99 -5.44 13.30 9.14
N ASP A 100 -5.20 14.55 8.77
CA ASP A 100 -5.54 15.07 7.44
C ASP A 100 -4.63 14.46 6.38
N VAL A 101 -3.33 14.38 6.66
CA VAL A 101 -2.35 13.71 5.78
C VAL A 101 -2.66 12.21 5.66
N ALA A 102 -3.06 11.57 6.74
CA ALA A 102 -3.46 10.17 6.73
C ALA A 102 -4.69 9.95 5.84
N ALA A 103 -5.74 10.74 6.03
CA ALA A 103 -6.97 10.64 5.24
C ALA A 103 -6.71 10.86 3.75
N GLN A 104 -5.92 11.88 3.40
CA GLN A 104 -5.55 12.16 2.02
C GLN A 104 -4.73 11.04 1.39
N THR A 105 -3.74 10.51 2.11
CA THR A 105 -2.90 9.41 1.64
C THR A 105 -3.71 8.13 1.45
N MET A 106 -4.61 7.80 2.38
CA MET A 106 -5.51 6.65 2.26
C MET A 106 -6.42 6.78 1.04
N ALA A 107 -6.99 7.95 0.78
CA ALA A 107 -7.82 8.20 -0.39
C ALA A 107 -7.03 8.01 -1.70
N GLN A 108 -5.78 8.49 -1.76
CA GLN A 108 -4.90 8.33 -2.92
C GLN A 108 -4.56 6.85 -3.16
N LEU A 109 -4.17 6.11 -2.11
CA LEU A 109 -3.86 4.67 -2.21
C LEU A 109 -5.09 3.86 -2.61
N GLY A 110 -6.26 4.18 -2.06
CA GLY A 110 -7.53 3.56 -2.43
C GLY A 110 -7.86 3.77 -3.90
N LEU A 111 -7.67 4.97 -4.42
CA LEU A 111 -7.86 5.27 -5.85
C LEU A 111 -6.87 4.49 -6.73
N LEU A 112 -5.58 4.47 -6.36
CA LEU A 112 -4.56 3.71 -7.10
C LEU A 112 -4.87 2.21 -7.12
N ASN A 113 -5.36 1.65 -6.02
CA ASN A 113 -5.78 0.26 -5.96
C ASN A 113 -7.03 -0.02 -6.80
N ALA A 114 -8.02 0.86 -6.76
CA ALA A 114 -9.19 0.75 -7.62
C ALA A 114 -8.83 0.78 -9.12
N LEU A 115 -7.80 1.54 -9.49
CA LEU A 115 -7.27 1.57 -10.87
C LEU A 115 -6.46 0.31 -11.22
N ARG A 116 -5.81 -0.32 -10.24
CA ARG A 116 -5.03 -1.56 -10.46
C ARG A 116 -5.89 -2.83 -10.43
N SER A 117 -6.89 -2.86 -9.56
CA SER A 117 -7.87 -3.94 -9.55
C SER A 117 -8.69 -3.91 -10.83
N ASN A 118 -9.08 -5.08 -11.35
CA ASN A 118 -9.77 -5.29 -12.63
C ASN A 118 -11.06 -4.44 -12.85
N ASP A 119 -11.35 -3.49 -11.99
CA ASP A 119 -12.38 -2.48 -12.19
C ASP A 119 -12.13 -1.60 -13.41
N VAL A 120 -10.87 -1.50 -13.88
CA VAL A 120 -10.58 -0.90 -15.20
C VAL A 120 -11.28 -1.70 -16.31
N GLN A 121 -11.35 -3.02 -16.20
CA GLN A 121 -12.14 -3.84 -17.13
C GLN A 121 -13.64 -3.58 -16.98
N ALA A 122 -14.14 -3.44 -15.75
CA ALA A 122 -15.55 -3.15 -15.51
C ALA A 122 -15.94 -1.74 -15.96
N VAL A 123 -15.07 -0.75 -15.74
CA VAL A 123 -15.25 0.63 -16.25
C VAL A 123 -15.14 0.66 -17.77
N ALA A 124 -14.17 -0.04 -18.36
CA ALA A 124 -14.04 -0.16 -19.81
C ALA A 124 -15.25 -0.87 -20.43
N LEU A 125 -15.77 -1.93 -19.82
CA LEU A 125 -16.98 -2.60 -20.25
C LEU A 125 -18.23 -1.73 -20.12
N ARG A 126 -18.36 -0.93 -19.05
CA ARG A 126 -19.44 0.05 -18.89
C ARG A 126 -19.35 1.18 -19.91
N ALA A 127 -18.14 1.72 -20.12
CA ALA A 127 -17.89 2.74 -21.13
C ALA A 127 -18.17 2.18 -22.54
N ALA A 128 -17.78 0.94 -22.83
CA ALA A 128 -18.08 0.23 -24.07
C ALA A 128 -19.59 -0.03 -24.24
N ALA A 129 -20.31 -0.38 -23.15
CA ALA A 129 -21.77 -0.56 -23.19
C ALA A 129 -22.50 0.76 -23.47
N VAL A 130 -22.02 1.89 -22.93
CA VAL A 130 -22.55 3.23 -23.22
C VAL A 130 -22.20 3.65 -24.65
N ALA A 131 -21.01 3.36 -25.14
CA ALA A 131 -20.60 3.61 -26.53
C ALA A 131 -21.37 2.72 -27.52
N ALA A 132 -21.74 1.50 -27.14
CA ALA A 132 -22.49 0.54 -27.95
C ALA A 132 -23.96 0.95 -28.18
N SER A 133 -24.46 1.97 -27.48
CA SER A 133 -25.77 2.58 -27.79
C SER A 133 -25.75 3.44 -29.08
N SER A 134 -24.58 3.63 -29.70
CA SER A 134 -24.42 4.29 -31.00
C SER A 134 -23.81 3.32 -32.03
N ALA A 135 -24.25 3.39 -33.29
CA ALA A 135 -23.77 2.51 -34.37
C ALA A 135 -22.23 2.57 -34.54
N HIS A 136 -21.60 3.72 -34.27
CA HIS A 136 -20.13 3.89 -34.28
C HIS A 136 -19.43 3.22 -33.09
N GLY A 137 -20.12 3.11 -31.94
CA GLY A 137 -19.55 2.49 -30.74
C GLY A 137 -19.46 0.98 -30.84
N LEU A 138 -20.37 0.32 -31.55
CA LEU A 138 -20.34 -1.13 -31.76
C LEU A 138 -19.12 -1.56 -32.61
N ASP A 139 -18.75 -0.80 -33.61
CA ASP A 139 -17.57 -1.06 -34.45
C ASP A 139 -16.27 -0.90 -33.60
N LEU A 140 -16.22 0.07 -32.72
CA LEU A 140 -15.05 0.28 -31.85
C LEU A 140 -14.89 -0.88 -30.85
N VAL A 141 -15.99 -1.33 -30.23
CA VAL A 141 -16.01 -2.47 -29.30
C VAL A 141 -15.59 -3.75 -30.03
N ARG A 142 -16.10 -3.99 -31.23
CA ARG A 142 -15.72 -5.15 -32.05
C ARG A 142 -14.23 -5.16 -32.34
N THR A 143 -13.67 -4.03 -32.78
CA THR A 143 -12.23 -3.88 -33.07
C THR A 143 -11.36 -4.12 -31.83
N LEU A 144 -11.78 -3.64 -30.66
CA LEU A 144 -11.07 -3.85 -29.41
C LEU A 144 -11.09 -5.32 -28.97
N VAL A 145 -12.24 -6.00 -29.09
CA VAL A 145 -12.38 -7.43 -28.74
C VAL A 145 -11.54 -8.29 -29.68
N GLU A 146 -11.57 -8.02 -30.99
CA GLU A 146 -10.76 -8.75 -31.99
C GLU A 146 -9.26 -8.54 -31.78
N ARG A 147 -8.84 -7.36 -31.32
CA ARG A 147 -7.44 -7.06 -31.01
C ARG A 147 -7.00 -7.74 -29.70
N ALA A 148 -7.83 -7.76 -28.68
CA ALA A 148 -7.56 -8.45 -27.42
C ALA A 148 -7.50 -9.98 -27.61
N GLY A 149 -8.36 -10.54 -28.45
CA GLY A 149 -8.35 -11.97 -28.80
C GLY A 149 -7.07 -12.41 -29.53
N ARG A 150 -6.51 -11.55 -30.38
CA ARG A 150 -5.25 -11.84 -31.10
C ARG A 150 -4.03 -11.83 -30.20
N THR A 151 -4.00 -10.95 -29.19
CA THR A 151 -2.91 -10.93 -28.20
C THR A 151 -2.94 -12.16 -27.28
N ALA A 152 -4.13 -12.66 -26.95
CA ALA A 152 -4.27 -13.88 -26.13
C ALA A 152 -3.89 -15.16 -26.91
N ALA A 153 -4.17 -15.23 -28.21
CA ALA A 153 -3.85 -16.38 -29.05
C ALA A 153 -2.34 -16.47 -29.41
N GLY A 154 -1.62 -15.35 -29.42
CA GLY A 154 -0.19 -15.30 -29.75
C GLY A 154 0.75 -15.84 -28.65
N THR A 155 0.26 -16.10 -27.45
CA THR A 155 1.08 -16.60 -26.34
C THR A 155 1.04 -18.13 -26.20
N ALA A 156 0.18 -18.82 -26.94
CA ALA A 156 -0.02 -20.27 -26.83
C ALA A 156 0.80 -21.12 -27.81
N ASP A 157 1.47 -20.52 -28.83
CA ASP A 157 2.25 -21.28 -29.81
C ASP A 157 3.76 -21.03 -29.61
N ARG A 158 4.35 -21.83 -28.70
CA ARG A 158 5.80 -21.99 -28.62
C ARG A 158 6.12 -23.44 -29.02
N PRO A 159 6.53 -23.68 -30.27
CA PRO A 159 6.88 -25.03 -30.70
C PRO A 159 8.13 -25.52 -29.96
N GLY A 160 8.07 -26.78 -29.54
CA GLY A 160 9.11 -27.47 -28.80
C GLY A 160 10.47 -27.43 -29.50
N GLY A 161 11.51 -27.30 -28.68
CA GLY A 161 12.90 -27.30 -29.11
C GLY A 161 13.33 -28.62 -29.78
N PRO A 162 14.38 -28.59 -30.61
CA PRO A 162 14.82 -29.73 -31.39
C PRO A 162 15.44 -30.85 -30.54
N ALA A 163 15.05 -32.08 -30.87
CA ALA A 163 15.63 -33.29 -30.30
C ALA A 163 17.11 -33.40 -30.69
N ALA A 164 17.95 -33.77 -29.71
CA ALA A 164 19.36 -34.09 -29.93
C ALA A 164 19.49 -35.44 -30.72
N PRO A 165 20.47 -35.55 -31.60
CA PRO A 165 20.71 -36.81 -32.34
C PRO A 165 21.47 -37.81 -31.44
N PRO A 166 21.27 -39.12 -31.65
CA PRO A 166 22.05 -40.18 -30.97
C PRO A 166 23.43 -40.31 -31.62
N GLY A 167 24.46 -40.38 -30.81
CA GLY A 167 25.81 -40.73 -31.12
C GLY A 167 26.36 -41.69 -30.08
#